data_4056bdb83752a1b20a03ba3f94f7f994
#
_entry.id   4056bdb83752a1b20a03ba3f94f7f994
#
_cell.length_a   1.000
_cell.length_b   1.000
_cell.length_c   1.000
_cell.angle_alpha   90.00
_cell.angle_beta   90.00
_cell.angle_gamma   90.00
#
_symmetry.space_group_name_H-M   'P 1'
#
loop_
_entity.id
_entity.type
_entity.pdbx_description
1 polymer ?
#
loop_
_entity_poly.entity_id
_entity_poly.type
_entity_poly.pdbx_seq_one_letter_code
_entity_poly.pdbx_strand_id
1 'polypeptide(L)'
;SFEKKELIKNKQLIDQNVDEKKFKVIDARSKERFEGKTPEPRKGLRSGSIKNSFCIPFNYCLNENKTFKSNEDLKIIFKTCLDNINEKNIVFSCGSGVTACVLALAYSLINDKYHPCIYDGSWAEYGII
;
A
#
# COMPACT_ATOMS: atom_id res chain seq x y z
N SER A 1 14.09 5.47 -18.82
CA SER A 1 13.91 4.51 -18.61
C SER A 1 12.70 3.67 -18.26
N PHE A 2 12.87 2.60 -18.56
CA PHE A 2 12.11 1.47 -18.55
C PHE A 2 11.30 1.19 -17.29
N GLU A 3 11.87 1.41 -16.16
CA GLU A 3 11.37 0.85 -14.95
C GLU A 3 10.18 1.57 -14.38
N LYS A 4 9.95 2.79 -14.80
CA LYS A 4 8.82 3.55 -14.28
C LYS A 4 7.49 2.87 -14.54
N LYS A 5 7.35 2.19 -15.68
CA LYS A 5 6.12 1.48 -15.98
C LYS A 5 5.90 0.27 -15.09
N GLU A 6 6.98 -0.32 -14.60
CA GLU A 6 6.89 -1.46 -13.68
C GLU A 6 6.68 -1.02 -12.24
N LEU A 7 7.13 0.21 -11.90
CA LEU A 7 7.08 0.73 -10.54
C LEU A 7 5.80 1.46 -10.20
N ILE A 8 4.98 1.81 -11.20
CA ILE A 8 3.75 2.56 -10.99
C ILE A 8 2.60 1.84 -11.69
N LYS A 9 1.53 1.57 -10.93
CA LYS A 9 0.32 0.97 -11.48
C LYS A 9 -0.71 2.06 -11.74
N ASN A 10 -1.62 1.83 -12.68
CA ASN A 10 -2.74 2.72 -12.95
C ASN A 10 -4.05 2.09 -12.48
N LYS A 11 -5.13 2.88 -12.49
CA LYS A 11 -6.43 2.44 -12.00
C LYS A 11 -6.93 1.21 -12.73
N GLN A 12 -6.72 1.13 -14.04
CA GLN A 12 -7.20 -0.01 -14.83
C GLN A 12 -6.56 -1.31 -14.37
N LEU A 13 -5.27 -1.31 -14.10
CA LEU A 13 -4.57 -2.49 -13.62
C LEU A 13 -5.04 -2.88 -12.22
N ILE A 14 -5.32 -1.90 -11.37
CA ILE A 14 -5.86 -2.16 -10.04
C ILE A 14 -7.25 -2.80 -10.14
N ASP A 15 -8.13 -2.26 -10.99
CA ASP A 15 -9.46 -2.84 -11.19
C ASP A 15 -9.40 -4.28 -11.69
N GLN A 16 -8.54 -4.54 -12.66
CA GLN A 16 -8.38 -5.89 -13.19
C GLN A 16 -7.90 -6.85 -12.12
N ASN A 17 -7.01 -6.38 -11.26
CA ASN A 17 -6.43 -7.22 -10.22
C ASN A 17 -7.44 -7.62 -9.13
N VAL A 18 -8.51 -6.87 -8.95
CA VAL A 18 -9.56 -7.23 -7.97
C VAL A 18 -10.04 -8.66 -8.23
N ASP A 19 -10.22 -9.03 -9.49
CA ASP A 19 -10.65 -10.38 -9.86
C ASP A 19 -9.49 -11.31 -10.15
N GLU A 20 -8.43 -10.82 -10.80
CA GLU A 20 -7.30 -11.64 -11.23
C GLU A 20 -6.34 -12.00 -10.11
N LYS A 21 -6.22 -11.13 -9.11
CA LYS A 21 -5.38 -11.36 -7.93
C LYS A 21 -3.93 -11.69 -8.25
N LYS A 22 -3.38 -11.03 -9.25
CA LYS A 22 -1.99 -11.25 -9.66
C LYS A 22 -0.98 -10.62 -8.72
N PHE A 23 -1.39 -9.60 -7.98
CA PHE A 23 -0.55 -8.95 -6.98
C PHE A 23 -1.41 -8.53 -5.80
N LYS A 24 -0.77 -8.31 -4.67
CA LYS A 24 -1.47 -7.83 -3.47
C LYS A 24 -1.40 -6.32 -3.42
N VAL A 25 -2.49 -5.69 -3.01
CA VAL A 25 -2.55 -4.24 -2.80
C VAL A 25 -2.58 -4.01 -1.30
N ILE A 26 -1.64 -3.21 -0.79
CA ILE A 26 -1.55 -2.86 0.63
C ILE A 26 -1.71 -1.36 0.77
N ASP A 27 -2.70 -0.96 1.56
CA ASP A 27 -3.07 0.44 1.79
C ASP A 27 -2.35 0.96 3.03
N ALA A 28 -1.74 2.13 2.92
CA ALA A 28 -0.97 2.77 3.99
C ALA A 28 -1.79 3.75 4.84
N ARG A 29 -3.09 3.93 4.54
CA ARG A 29 -3.96 4.82 5.32
C ARG A 29 -4.25 4.22 6.69
N SER A 30 -4.85 5.01 7.58
CA SER A 30 -5.30 4.50 8.87
C SER A 30 -6.32 3.39 8.69
N LYS A 31 -6.42 2.51 9.68
CA LYS A 31 -7.41 1.43 9.62
C LYS A 31 -8.83 1.94 9.55
N GLU A 32 -9.14 3.02 10.26
CA GLU A 32 -10.46 3.62 10.27
C GLU A 32 -10.88 4.08 8.87
N ARG A 33 -9.96 4.71 8.14
CA ARG A 33 -10.23 5.12 6.76
C ARG A 33 -10.36 3.92 5.85
N PHE A 34 -9.49 2.94 6.01
CA PHE A 34 -9.51 1.71 5.22
C PHE A 34 -10.84 0.95 5.39
N GLU A 35 -11.33 0.88 6.61
CA GLU A 35 -12.56 0.17 6.94
C GLU A 35 -13.82 0.98 6.64
N GLY A 36 -13.66 2.23 6.26
CA GLY A 36 -14.80 3.09 5.96
C GLY A 36 -15.50 3.65 7.17
N LYS A 37 -14.89 3.57 8.35
CA LYS A 37 -15.47 4.07 9.59
C LYS A 37 -15.32 5.57 9.78
N THR A 38 -14.38 6.16 9.08
CA THR A 38 -14.08 7.60 9.11
C THR A 38 -14.17 8.16 7.72
N PRO A 39 -14.81 9.33 7.52
CA PRO A 39 -14.88 9.93 6.18
C PRO A 39 -13.51 10.39 5.72
N GLU A 40 -13.34 10.46 4.41
CA GLU A 40 -12.11 10.97 3.83
C GLU A 40 -11.99 12.47 4.06
N PRO A 41 -10.75 12.97 4.31
CA PRO A 41 -10.57 14.41 4.52
C PRO A 41 -10.86 15.22 3.26
N ARG A 42 -10.68 14.64 2.08
CA ARG A 42 -10.97 15.33 0.82
C ARG A 42 -12.41 15.12 0.41
N LYS A 43 -13.04 16.20 -0.09
CA LYS A 43 -14.40 16.11 -0.60
C LYS A 43 -14.43 15.32 -1.90
N GLY A 44 -15.56 14.68 -2.16
CA GLY A 44 -15.75 13.93 -3.40
C GLY A 44 -15.21 12.51 -3.37
N LEU A 45 -14.69 12.07 -2.23
CA LEU A 45 -14.18 10.70 -2.07
C LEU A 45 -15.10 9.91 -1.16
N ARG A 46 -15.40 8.68 -1.56
CA ARG A 46 -16.17 7.77 -0.73
C ARG A 46 -15.27 7.19 0.38
N SER A 47 -15.92 6.66 1.40
CA SER A 47 -15.23 5.93 2.47
C SER A 47 -14.96 4.50 2.02
N GLY A 48 -13.95 3.87 2.63
CA GLY A 48 -13.64 2.48 2.37
C GLY A 48 -12.31 2.26 1.69
N SER A 49 -12.20 1.17 0.95
CA SER A 49 -10.92 0.75 0.37
C SER A 49 -11.13 -0.01 -0.94
N ILE A 50 -10.03 -0.28 -1.63
CA ILE A 50 -10.03 -1.12 -2.82
C ILE A 50 -10.39 -2.55 -2.40
N LYS A 51 -11.30 -3.16 -3.12
CA LYS A 51 -11.74 -4.52 -2.83
C LYS A 51 -10.55 -5.49 -2.89
N ASN A 52 -10.50 -6.40 -1.93
CA ASN A 52 -9.44 -7.42 -1.81
C ASN A 52 -8.07 -6.83 -1.47
N SER A 53 -8.01 -5.60 -0.97
CA SER A 53 -6.75 -5.02 -0.50
C SER A 53 -6.57 -5.27 0.99
N PHE A 54 -5.35 -5.02 1.45
CA PHE A 54 -4.97 -5.15 2.86
C PHE A 54 -4.54 -3.80 3.40
N CYS A 55 -4.42 -3.68 4.71
CA CYS A 55 -4.03 -2.41 5.33
C CYS A 55 -2.88 -2.59 6.29
N ILE A 56 -1.84 -1.77 6.09
CA ILE A 56 -0.78 -1.56 7.07
C ILE A 56 -0.61 -0.05 7.16
N PRO A 57 -1.15 0.60 8.21
CA PRO A 57 -0.94 2.03 8.37
C PRO A 57 0.56 2.35 8.36
N PHE A 58 0.96 3.36 7.61
CA PHE A 58 2.38 3.62 7.37
C PHE A 58 3.17 3.86 8.65
N ASN A 59 2.53 4.45 9.66
CA ASN A 59 3.21 4.75 10.92
C ASN A 59 3.55 3.50 11.74
N TYR A 60 2.95 2.34 11.40
CA TYR A 60 3.32 1.08 12.06
C TYR A 60 4.77 0.69 11.77
N CYS A 61 5.31 1.15 10.65
CA CYS A 61 6.69 0.83 10.26
C CYS A 61 7.71 1.80 10.83
N LEU A 62 7.27 2.81 11.57
CA LEU A 62 8.13 3.87 12.06
C LEU A 62 8.19 3.89 13.58
N ASN A 63 9.36 4.20 14.10
CA ASN A 63 9.55 4.53 15.51
C ASN A 63 9.04 5.93 15.81
N GLU A 64 8.97 6.32 17.07
CA GLU A 64 8.52 7.66 17.46
C GLU A 64 9.35 8.76 16.84
N ASN A 65 10.66 8.53 16.66
CA ASN A 65 11.56 9.51 16.06
C ASN A 65 11.52 9.51 14.52
N LYS A 66 10.55 8.83 13.93
CA LYS A 66 10.33 8.77 12.47
C LYS A 66 11.36 7.96 11.70
N THR A 67 12.18 7.18 12.37
CA THR A 67 13.05 6.21 11.71
C THR A 67 12.33 4.89 11.54
N PHE A 68 12.76 4.08 10.57
CA PHE A 68 12.16 2.76 10.37
C PHE A 68 12.46 1.83 11.55
N LYS A 69 11.49 0.98 11.86
CA LYS A 69 11.67 -0.08 12.83
C LYS A 69 12.71 -1.09 12.33
N SER A 70 13.18 -1.95 13.23
CA SER A 70 14.13 -2.99 12.86
C SER A 70 13.58 -3.93 11.79
N ASN A 71 14.47 -4.59 11.05
CA ASN A 71 14.03 -5.56 10.05
C ASN A 71 13.17 -6.67 10.65
N GLU A 72 13.48 -7.09 11.88
CA GLU A 72 12.69 -8.13 12.56
C GLU A 72 11.28 -7.65 12.83
N ASP A 73 11.12 -6.41 13.34
CA ASP A 73 9.81 -5.84 13.60
C ASP A 73 9.03 -5.63 12.30
N LEU A 74 9.70 -5.15 11.25
CA LEU A 74 9.06 -4.96 9.95
C LEU A 74 8.55 -6.28 9.39
N LYS A 75 9.31 -7.36 9.52
CA LYS A 75 8.86 -8.68 9.07
C LYS A 75 7.58 -9.12 9.79
N ILE A 76 7.50 -8.89 11.08
CA ILE A 76 6.31 -9.21 11.87
C ILE A 76 5.11 -8.43 11.34
N ILE A 77 5.30 -7.14 11.08
CA ILE A 77 4.23 -6.26 10.61
C ILE A 77 3.73 -6.72 9.24
N PHE A 78 4.63 -6.98 8.29
CA PHE A 78 4.23 -7.39 6.96
C PHE A 78 3.62 -8.79 6.91
N LYS A 79 3.98 -9.66 7.84
CA LYS A 79 3.37 -10.99 7.92
C LYS A 79 1.88 -10.95 8.28
N THR A 80 1.40 -9.84 8.81
CA THR A 80 -0.05 -9.70 9.05
C THR A 80 -0.86 -9.72 7.76
N CYS A 81 -0.23 -9.37 6.64
CA CYS A 81 -0.88 -9.32 5.32
C CYS A 81 -0.34 -10.35 4.34
N LEU A 82 0.87 -10.87 4.58
CA LEU A 82 1.58 -11.72 3.63
C LEU A 82 1.84 -13.10 4.23
N ASP A 83 1.50 -14.13 3.48
CA ASP A 83 1.85 -15.50 3.85
C ASP A 83 3.34 -15.75 3.69
N ASN A 84 3.96 -15.09 2.71
CA ASN A 84 5.36 -15.25 2.39
C ASN A 84 6.05 -13.89 2.34
N ILE A 85 7.03 -13.69 3.21
CA ILE A 85 7.76 -12.43 3.29
C ILE A 85 8.63 -12.18 2.06
N ASN A 86 8.81 -13.18 1.22
CA ASN A 86 9.56 -13.04 -0.03
C ASN A 86 8.66 -12.68 -1.22
N GLU A 87 7.39 -12.39 -0.97
CA GLU A 87 6.46 -12.01 -2.03
C GLU A 87 6.96 -10.74 -2.75
N LYS A 88 7.00 -10.79 -4.07
CA LYS A 88 7.46 -9.66 -4.89
C LYS A 88 6.33 -8.90 -5.57
N ASN A 89 5.17 -9.51 -5.69
CA ASN A 89 4.03 -8.93 -6.41
C ASN A 89 3.14 -8.15 -5.45
N ILE A 90 3.64 -7.00 -5.00
CA ILE A 90 2.95 -6.15 -4.03
C ILE A 90 2.93 -4.72 -4.55
N VAL A 91 1.75 -4.11 -4.51
CA VAL A 91 1.54 -2.71 -4.88
C VAL A 91 1.05 -1.97 -3.66
N PHE A 92 1.67 -0.85 -3.33
CA PHE A 92 1.27 -0.04 -2.20
C PHE A 92 0.41 1.14 -2.65
N SER A 93 -0.58 1.46 -1.83
CA SER A 93 -1.54 2.51 -2.07
C SER A 93 -1.75 3.31 -0.79
N CYS A 94 -2.29 4.52 -0.90
CA CYS A 94 -2.67 5.32 0.27
C CYS A 94 -3.74 6.34 -0.13
N GLY A 95 -3.80 7.49 0.53
CA GLY A 95 -4.73 8.54 0.15
C GLY A 95 -4.34 9.23 -1.15
N SER A 96 -3.08 9.66 -1.24
CA SER A 96 -2.57 10.42 -2.39
C SER A 96 -1.34 9.81 -3.05
N GLY A 97 -0.86 8.68 -2.55
CA GLY A 97 0.35 8.04 -3.05
C GLY A 97 1.61 8.36 -2.27
N VAL A 98 1.57 9.37 -1.40
CA VAL A 98 2.76 9.83 -0.67
C VAL A 98 3.19 8.84 0.42
N THR A 99 2.27 8.44 1.30
CA THR A 99 2.62 7.53 2.39
C THR A 99 2.78 6.09 1.92
N ALA A 100 2.28 5.75 0.75
CA ALA A 100 2.54 4.44 0.15
C ALA A 100 4.04 4.22 -0.06
N CYS A 101 4.79 5.28 -0.33
CA CYS A 101 6.24 5.19 -0.50
C CYS A 101 6.94 4.74 0.79
N VAL A 102 6.40 5.09 1.95
CA VAL A 102 6.95 4.66 3.24
C VAL A 102 6.89 3.14 3.34
N LEU A 103 5.73 2.55 3.01
CA LEU A 103 5.59 1.09 3.04
C LEU A 103 6.48 0.41 1.99
N ALA A 104 6.58 0.98 0.80
CA ALA A 104 7.42 0.40 -0.25
C ALA A 104 8.89 0.38 0.18
N LEU A 105 9.37 1.46 0.78
CA LEU A 105 10.74 1.52 1.30
C LEU A 105 10.94 0.54 2.45
N ALA A 106 9.98 0.49 3.40
CA ALA A 106 10.06 -0.44 4.52
C ALA A 106 10.15 -1.88 4.04
N TYR A 107 9.30 -2.24 3.08
CA TYR A 107 9.31 -3.61 2.57
C TYR A 107 10.60 -3.93 1.83
N SER A 108 11.19 -2.97 1.12
CA SER A 108 12.46 -3.19 0.43
C SER A 108 13.63 -3.41 1.39
N LEU A 109 13.51 -2.98 2.64
CA LEU A 109 14.53 -3.26 3.65
C LEU A 109 14.55 -4.73 4.08
N ILE A 110 13.44 -5.44 3.94
CA ILE A 110 13.31 -6.84 4.37
C ILE A 110 13.17 -7.81 3.21
N ASN A 111 13.12 -7.30 1.98
CA ASN A 111 13.05 -8.14 0.77
C ASN A 111 13.87 -7.45 -0.31
N ASP A 112 15.15 -7.85 -0.44
CA ASP A 112 16.09 -7.21 -1.34
C ASP A 112 15.81 -7.47 -2.82
N LYS A 113 14.94 -8.41 -3.12
CA LYS A 113 14.53 -8.69 -4.50
C LYS A 113 13.24 -7.97 -4.90
N TYR A 114 12.61 -7.28 -3.96
CA TYR A 114 11.41 -6.53 -4.25
C TYR A 114 11.72 -5.22 -4.96
N HIS A 115 10.98 -4.94 -6.02
CA HIS A 115 11.03 -3.64 -6.70
C HIS A 115 9.83 -2.82 -6.26
N PRO A 116 10.04 -1.68 -5.61
CA PRO A 116 8.93 -0.85 -5.12
C PRO A 116 7.92 -0.54 -6.22
N CYS A 117 6.66 -0.78 -5.93
CA CYS A 117 5.59 -0.55 -6.88
C CYS A 117 4.42 0.13 -6.17
N ILE A 118 3.95 1.23 -6.73
CA ILE A 118 2.96 2.09 -6.10
C ILE A 118 1.81 2.36 -7.08
N TYR A 119 0.58 2.34 -6.54
CA TYR A 119 -0.56 2.87 -7.26
C TYR A 119 -0.60 4.37 -6.99
N ASP A 120 -0.04 5.14 -7.88
CA ASP A 120 0.15 6.58 -7.71
C ASP A 120 -1.16 7.34 -7.50
N GLY A 121 -2.22 6.99 -8.23
CA GLY A 121 -3.52 7.63 -8.05
C GLY A 121 -4.12 7.38 -6.67
N SER A 122 -3.89 6.20 -6.11
CA SER A 122 -4.34 5.81 -4.78
C SER A 122 -5.83 6.06 -4.57
N TRP A 123 -6.26 6.24 -3.32
CA TRP A 123 -7.69 6.47 -3.04
C TRP A 123 -8.18 7.80 -3.59
N ALA A 124 -7.29 8.80 -3.75
CA ALA A 124 -7.65 10.08 -4.35
C ALA A 124 -8.22 9.90 -5.77
N GLU A 125 -7.81 8.85 -6.47
CA GLU A 125 -8.36 8.50 -7.78
C GLU A 125 -9.45 7.43 -7.67
N TYR A 126 -9.15 6.34 -6.98
CA TYR A 126 -10.03 5.17 -6.93
C TYR A 126 -11.33 5.44 -6.18
N GLY A 127 -11.29 6.30 -5.18
CA GLY A 127 -12.44 6.61 -4.34
C GLY A 127 -13.36 7.71 -4.88
N ILE A 128 -13.12 8.24 -6.06
CA ILE A 128 -13.96 9.30 -6.61
C ILE A 128 -15.41 8.82 -6.75
N ILE A 129 -16.30 9.63 -6.22
CA ILE A 129 -17.74 9.35 -6.23
C ILE A 129 -18.31 9.63 -7.62
#